data_6231ff9e95aa62c0fef7f45cb3710b12
#
_entry.id   6231ff9e95aa62c0fef7f45cb3710b12
#
_cell.length_a   1.000
_cell.length_b   1.000
_cell.length_c   1.000
_cell.angle_alpha   90.00
_cell.angle_beta   90.00
_cell.angle_gamma   90.00
#
_symmetry.space_group_name_H-M   'P 1'
#
loop_
_entity.id
_entity.type
_entity.pdbx_description
1 polymer ?
#
loop_
_entity_poly.entity_id
_entity_poly.type
_entity_poly.pdbx_seq_one_letter_code
_entity_poly.pdbx_strand_id
1 'polypeptide(L)'
;MEKLGAEPFGPVFSREYLSTRLGKRKKAIKECLPDQNVIAGIGNIYSDEILFAACIHPKRPANTLTKEEWNRLASVIPERLTFFVEKNKTTPEEYLETKGRDYRNTPFLRVYGHGGESCPVCGKILCRSVIGGRSSVYCPACQKI
;
A
#
# COMPACT_ATOMS: atom_id res chain seq x y z
N MET A 1 24.61 -6.60 8.26
CA MET A 1 23.34 -7.23 7.88
C MET A 1 22.23 -6.19 7.83
N GLU A 2 21.56 -6.15 6.72
CA GLU A 2 20.47 -5.19 6.52
C GLU A 2 19.25 -5.58 7.36
N LYS A 3 18.72 -4.61 8.10
CA LYS A 3 17.52 -4.83 8.89
C LYS A 3 16.29 -4.43 8.08
N LEU A 4 15.39 -5.37 7.91
CA LEU A 4 14.07 -5.07 7.37
C LEU A 4 13.18 -4.49 8.48
N GLY A 5 12.15 -3.75 8.10
CA GLY A 5 11.16 -3.26 9.04
C GLY A 5 10.26 -4.37 9.55
N ALA A 6 9.23 -4.01 10.29
CA ALA A 6 8.28 -4.97 10.84
C ALA A 6 7.59 -5.74 9.71
N GLU A 7 7.40 -7.03 9.93
CA GLU A 7 6.62 -7.86 9.02
C GLU A 7 5.15 -7.49 9.17
N PRO A 8 4.42 -7.28 8.06
CA PRO A 8 2.99 -6.90 8.12
C PRO A 8 2.11 -7.92 8.81
N PHE A 9 2.60 -9.15 8.94
CA PHE A 9 1.88 -10.24 9.60
C PHE A 9 2.36 -10.47 11.04
N GLY A 10 3.33 -9.70 11.50
CA GLY A 10 3.95 -9.89 12.80
C GLY A 10 3.29 -9.09 13.93
N PRO A 11 3.61 -9.43 15.18
CA PRO A 11 2.97 -8.81 16.34
C PRO A 11 3.40 -7.36 16.62
N VAL A 12 4.52 -6.92 16.05
CA VAL A 12 5.01 -5.54 16.22
C VAL A 12 4.24 -4.56 15.35
N PHE A 13 3.63 -5.04 14.27
CA PHE A 13 2.95 -4.18 13.31
C PHE A 13 1.63 -3.65 13.90
N SER A 14 1.53 -2.33 14.03
CA SER A 14 0.37 -1.67 14.62
C SER A 14 0.25 -0.26 14.08
N ARG A 15 -0.88 0.40 14.40
CA ARG A 15 -1.08 1.80 14.09
C ARG A 15 0.01 2.67 14.72
N GLU A 16 0.33 2.41 15.97
CA GLU A 16 1.36 3.16 16.69
C GLU A 16 2.72 3.01 16.03
N TYR A 17 3.05 1.81 15.60
CA TYR A 17 4.29 1.57 14.87
C TYR A 17 4.34 2.40 13.59
N LEU A 18 3.29 2.34 12.77
CA LEU A 18 3.21 3.07 11.51
C LEU A 18 3.31 4.58 11.71
N SER A 19 2.50 5.13 12.61
CA SER A 19 2.47 6.56 12.84
C SER A 19 3.78 7.09 13.44
N THR A 20 4.45 6.28 14.25
CA THR A 20 5.74 6.65 14.83
C THR A 20 6.83 6.66 13.76
N ARG A 21 6.86 5.65 12.89
CA ARG A 21 7.91 5.50 11.88
C ARG A 21 7.70 6.40 10.66
N LEU A 22 6.46 6.66 10.28
CA LEU A 22 6.14 7.39 9.05
C LEU A 22 5.47 8.74 9.28
N GLY A 23 4.85 8.94 10.42
CA GLY A 23 3.99 10.10 10.66
C GLY A 23 4.66 11.46 10.67
N LYS A 24 5.98 11.53 10.73
CA LYS A 24 6.73 12.78 10.65
C LYS A 24 7.29 13.07 9.27
N ARG A 25 7.14 12.14 8.33
CA ARG A 25 7.68 12.32 6.98
C ARG A 25 6.80 13.28 6.18
N LYS A 26 7.45 14.18 5.46
CA LYS A 26 6.75 15.16 4.61
C LYS A 26 6.48 14.63 3.21
N LYS A 27 7.06 13.49 2.86
CA LYS A 27 6.86 12.86 1.56
C LYS A 27 5.46 12.31 1.42
N ALA A 28 5.02 12.13 0.17
CA ALA A 28 3.75 11.48 -0.12
C ALA A 28 3.72 10.08 0.49
N ILE A 29 2.56 9.68 1.03
CA ILE A 29 2.42 8.36 1.65
C ILE A 29 2.80 7.23 0.69
N LYS A 30 2.56 7.39 -0.61
CA LYS A 30 2.95 6.44 -1.63
C LYS A 30 4.46 6.18 -1.62
N GLU A 31 5.27 7.19 -1.33
CA GLU A 31 6.73 7.07 -1.28
C GLU A 31 7.21 6.43 0.01
N CYS A 32 6.39 6.45 1.06
CA CYS A 32 6.76 5.93 2.38
C CYS A 32 6.48 4.44 2.54
N LEU A 33 5.39 3.95 1.95
CA LEU A 33 4.97 2.55 2.13
C LEU A 33 5.98 1.53 1.63
N PRO A 34 6.67 1.73 0.50
CA PRO A 34 7.64 0.74 0.02
C PRO A 34 8.97 0.72 0.77
N ASP A 35 9.12 1.54 1.81
CA ASP A 35 10.36 1.55 2.60
C ASP A 35 10.50 0.25 3.38
N GLN A 36 11.35 -0.63 2.89
CA GLN A 36 11.56 -1.96 3.49
C GLN A 36 12.16 -1.88 4.90
N ASN A 37 12.72 -0.74 5.29
CA ASN A 37 13.23 -0.53 6.64
C ASN A 37 12.11 -0.26 7.65
N VAL A 38 10.92 0.09 7.18
CA VAL A 38 9.75 0.34 8.03
C VAL A 38 8.76 -0.80 7.93
N ILE A 39 8.39 -1.19 6.70
CA ILE A 39 7.44 -2.27 6.44
C ILE A 39 8.05 -3.22 5.42
N ALA A 40 8.26 -4.46 5.83
CA ALA A 40 8.80 -5.47 4.91
C ALA A 40 7.72 -5.95 3.94
N GLY A 41 8.10 -6.13 2.67
CA GLY A 41 7.26 -6.81 1.70
C GLY A 41 6.26 -5.97 0.91
N ILE A 42 6.26 -4.65 1.06
CA ILE A 42 5.38 -3.79 0.27
C ILE A 42 6.16 -3.20 -0.90
N GLY A 43 5.75 -3.55 -2.12
CA GLY A 43 6.30 -2.97 -3.34
C GLY A 43 5.38 -1.93 -3.94
N ASN A 44 5.75 -1.43 -5.12
CA ASN A 44 4.98 -0.39 -5.82
C ASN A 44 3.55 -0.84 -6.16
N ILE A 45 3.39 -2.09 -6.58
CA ILE A 45 2.09 -2.65 -6.95
C ILE A 45 1.14 -2.64 -5.75
N TYR A 46 1.61 -3.20 -4.63
CA TYR A 46 0.74 -3.34 -3.45
C TYR A 46 0.53 -2.01 -2.73
N SER A 47 1.45 -1.05 -2.87
CA SER A 47 1.23 0.29 -2.33
C SER A 47 -0.03 0.93 -2.93
N ASP A 48 -0.23 0.81 -4.24
CA ASP A 48 -1.42 1.34 -4.89
C ASP A 48 -2.69 0.63 -4.40
N GLU A 49 -2.65 -0.70 -4.30
CA GLU A 49 -3.80 -1.49 -3.85
C GLU A 49 -4.16 -1.19 -2.39
N ILE A 50 -3.16 -1.04 -1.54
CA ILE A 50 -3.35 -0.71 -0.12
C ILE A 50 -3.97 0.67 0.04
N LEU A 51 -3.45 1.67 -0.66
CA LEU A 51 -3.97 3.03 -0.56
C LEU A 51 -5.39 3.13 -1.10
N PHE A 52 -5.70 2.40 -2.16
CA PHE A 52 -7.06 2.33 -2.68
C PHE A 52 -8.02 1.73 -1.65
N ALA A 53 -7.65 0.60 -1.03
CA ALA A 53 -8.47 -0.05 -0.02
C ALA A 53 -8.66 0.81 1.23
N ALA A 54 -7.65 1.60 1.59
CA ALA A 54 -7.71 2.51 2.73
C ALA A 54 -8.36 3.85 2.42
N CYS A 55 -8.72 4.10 1.16
CA CYS A 55 -9.30 5.36 0.70
C CYS A 55 -8.41 6.58 0.96
N ILE A 56 -7.11 6.41 0.80
CA ILE A 56 -6.12 7.47 1.02
C ILE A 56 -5.47 7.85 -0.31
N HIS A 57 -5.47 9.15 -0.62
CA HIS A 57 -4.85 9.64 -1.84
C HIS A 57 -3.33 9.43 -1.77
N PRO A 58 -2.70 8.89 -2.84
CA PRO A 58 -1.28 8.56 -2.79
C PRO A 58 -0.36 9.77 -2.64
N LYS A 59 -0.81 10.96 -3.02
CA LYS A 59 -0.03 12.20 -2.89
C LYS A 59 -0.11 12.83 -1.50
N ARG A 60 -0.97 12.33 -0.61
CA ARG A 60 -1.09 12.86 0.74
C ARG A 60 0.26 12.78 1.45
N PRO A 61 0.79 13.88 1.97
CA PRO A 61 1.99 13.81 2.81
C PRO A 61 1.72 12.95 4.04
N ALA A 62 2.68 12.09 4.39
CA ALA A 62 2.47 11.16 5.51
C ALA A 62 2.17 11.90 6.82
N ASN A 63 2.79 13.05 7.03
CA ASN A 63 2.57 13.84 8.25
C ASN A 63 1.20 14.52 8.32
N THR A 64 0.37 14.40 7.30
CA THR A 64 -1.01 14.96 7.30
C THR A 64 -2.07 13.90 7.53
N LEU A 65 -1.69 12.64 7.65
CA LEU A 65 -2.67 11.56 7.90
C LEU A 65 -3.24 11.67 9.29
N THR A 66 -4.56 11.45 9.40
CA THR A 66 -5.25 11.47 10.68
C THR A 66 -5.06 10.15 11.42
N LYS A 67 -5.41 10.14 12.71
CA LYS A 67 -5.38 8.93 13.52
C LYS A 67 -6.24 7.82 12.90
N GLU A 68 -7.41 8.17 12.38
CA GLU A 68 -8.30 7.22 11.72
C GLU A 68 -7.69 6.64 10.46
N GLU A 69 -6.97 7.47 9.69
CA GLU A 69 -6.29 7.02 8.48
C GLU A 69 -5.16 6.05 8.82
N TRP A 70 -4.39 6.31 9.88
CA TRP A 70 -3.37 5.39 10.35
C TRP A 70 -4.00 4.07 10.83
N ASN A 71 -5.16 4.13 11.50
CA ASN A 71 -5.90 2.94 11.90
C ASN A 71 -6.31 2.11 10.69
N ARG A 72 -6.83 2.74 9.65
CA ARG A 72 -7.21 2.03 8.43
C ARG A 72 -6.02 1.37 7.77
N LEU A 73 -4.89 2.05 7.66
CA LEU A 73 -3.69 1.47 7.08
C LEU A 73 -3.22 0.25 7.87
N ALA A 74 -3.18 0.36 9.19
CA ALA A 74 -2.74 -0.76 10.04
C ALA A 74 -3.63 -1.98 9.90
N SER A 75 -4.90 -1.79 9.58
CA SER A 75 -5.87 -2.86 9.34
C SER A 75 -5.79 -3.40 7.91
N VAL A 76 -5.71 -2.49 6.95
CA VAL A 76 -5.76 -2.82 5.52
C VAL A 76 -4.50 -3.53 5.04
N ILE A 77 -3.33 -3.12 5.55
CA ILE A 77 -2.06 -3.67 5.08
C ILE A 77 -2.00 -5.19 5.28
N PRO A 78 -2.14 -5.73 6.50
CA PRO A 78 -2.10 -7.19 6.66
C PRO A 78 -3.27 -7.89 5.96
N GLU A 79 -4.44 -7.29 5.92
CA GLU A 79 -5.62 -7.87 5.27
C GLU A 79 -5.39 -8.03 3.77
N ARG A 80 -4.91 -6.99 3.10
CA ARG A 80 -4.67 -7.04 1.65
C ARG A 80 -3.50 -7.95 1.30
N LEU A 81 -2.44 -7.93 2.08
CA LEU A 81 -1.31 -8.81 1.83
C LEU A 81 -1.68 -10.27 2.05
N THR A 82 -2.49 -10.58 3.07
CA THR A 82 -3.02 -11.93 3.28
C THR A 82 -3.85 -12.39 2.09
N PHE A 83 -4.72 -11.52 1.59
CA PHE A 83 -5.52 -11.80 0.40
C PHE A 83 -4.63 -12.19 -0.79
N PHE A 84 -3.57 -11.42 -1.06
CA PHE A 84 -2.69 -11.70 -2.19
C PHE A 84 -1.88 -12.98 -2.00
N VAL A 85 -1.43 -13.26 -0.78
CA VAL A 85 -0.72 -14.50 -0.47
C VAL A 85 -1.64 -15.71 -0.75
N GLU A 86 -2.88 -15.67 -0.30
CA GLU A 86 -3.84 -16.75 -0.52
C GLU A 86 -4.17 -16.93 -1.99
N LYS A 87 -4.37 -15.85 -2.73
CA LYS A 87 -4.69 -15.92 -4.16
C LYS A 87 -3.53 -16.45 -5.00
N ASN A 88 -2.30 -16.19 -4.58
CA ASN A 88 -1.11 -16.70 -5.25
C ASN A 88 -0.77 -18.13 -4.83
N LYS A 89 -1.43 -18.68 -3.80
CA LYS A 89 -1.08 -19.96 -3.20
C LYS A 89 0.40 -19.98 -2.78
N THR A 90 0.84 -18.88 -2.19
CA THR A 90 2.21 -18.75 -1.69
C THR A 90 2.17 -18.63 -0.17
N THR A 91 3.32 -18.79 0.48
CA THR A 91 3.42 -18.61 1.94
C THR A 91 3.82 -17.18 2.26
N PRO A 92 3.57 -16.69 3.50
CA PRO A 92 4.07 -15.37 3.90
C PRO A 92 5.59 -15.25 3.75
N GLU A 93 6.34 -16.33 4.03
CA GLU A 93 7.79 -16.35 3.88
C GLU A 93 8.21 -16.17 2.42
N GLU A 94 7.58 -16.91 1.51
CA GLU A 94 7.85 -16.78 0.07
C GLU A 94 7.53 -15.37 -0.43
N TYR A 95 6.41 -14.82 0.02
CA TYR A 95 6.02 -13.46 -0.33
C TYR A 95 7.07 -12.45 0.11
N LEU A 96 7.55 -12.58 1.35
CA LEU A 96 8.55 -11.66 1.90
C LEU A 96 9.90 -11.80 1.19
N GLU A 97 10.28 -13.01 0.77
CA GLU A 97 11.50 -13.23 -0.01
C GLU A 97 11.50 -12.44 -1.31
N THR A 98 10.35 -12.33 -1.95
CA THR A 98 10.22 -11.56 -3.19
C THR A 98 10.08 -10.06 -2.93
N LYS A 99 9.97 -9.64 -1.67
CA LYS A 99 9.75 -8.25 -1.27
C LYS A 99 8.51 -7.64 -1.92
N GLY A 100 7.47 -8.45 -2.10
CA GLY A 100 6.23 -8.00 -2.71
C GLY A 100 6.28 -7.86 -4.23
N ARG A 101 7.23 -8.48 -4.89
CA ARG A 101 7.39 -8.38 -6.35
C ARG A 101 6.78 -9.54 -7.12
N ASP A 102 5.87 -10.28 -6.51
CA ASP A 102 5.21 -11.41 -7.14
C ASP A 102 4.06 -10.92 -8.01
N TYR A 103 4.13 -11.14 -9.31
CA TYR A 103 3.16 -10.65 -10.27
C TYR A 103 2.02 -11.63 -10.57
N ARG A 104 1.93 -12.75 -9.85
CA ARG A 104 0.85 -13.73 -10.04
C ARG A 104 -0.52 -13.16 -9.66
N ASN A 105 -0.55 -12.04 -8.92
CA ASN A 105 -1.79 -11.38 -8.50
C ASN A 105 -2.39 -10.45 -9.54
N THR A 106 -1.78 -10.30 -10.72
CA THR A 106 -2.24 -9.36 -11.74
C THR A 106 -3.75 -9.41 -11.99
N PRO A 107 -4.39 -10.59 -12.10
CA PRO A 107 -5.85 -10.65 -12.33
C PRO A 107 -6.69 -10.15 -11.16
N PHE A 108 -6.12 -9.99 -9.97
CA PHE A 108 -6.84 -9.58 -8.76
C PHE A 108 -6.56 -8.14 -8.36
N LEU A 109 -5.78 -7.40 -9.14
CA LEU A 109 -5.47 -6.01 -8.85
C LEU A 109 -6.65 -5.12 -9.22
N ARG A 110 -6.95 -4.15 -8.35
CA ARG A 110 -8.08 -3.24 -8.54
C ARG A 110 -7.70 -1.97 -9.29
N VAL A 111 -6.54 -1.41 -8.99
CA VAL A 111 -6.11 -0.13 -9.56
C VAL A 111 -4.80 -0.20 -10.29
N TYR A 112 -3.82 -0.94 -9.80
CA TYR A 112 -2.53 -1.01 -10.44
C TYR A 112 -2.65 -1.55 -11.88
N GLY A 113 -2.15 -0.79 -12.83
CA GLY A 113 -2.23 -1.17 -14.25
C GLY A 113 -3.57 -0.85 -14.90
N HIS A 114 -4.53 -0.26 -14.18
CA HIS A 114 -5.88 0.03 -14.69
C HIS A 114 -6.16 1.52 -14.88
N GLY A 115 -5.11 2.35 -14.96
CA GLY A 115 -5.28 3.77 -15.24
C GLY A 115 -6.08 4.00 -16.51
N GLY A 116 -7.07 4.92 -16.45
CA GLY A 116 -7.97 5.18 -17.56
C GLY A 116 -9.20 4.28 -17.62
N GLU A 117 -9.26 3.24 -16.76
CA GLU A 117 -10.42 2.35 -16.66
C GLU A 117 -11.34 2.80 -15.52
N SER A 118 -12.53 2.22 -15.47
CA SER A 118 -13.52 2.56 -14.44
C SER A 118 -13.11 2.00 -13.07
N CYS A 119 -13.27 2.82 -12.02
CA CYS A 119 -13.06 2.36 -10.66
C CYS A 119 -14.05 1.22 -10.32
N PRO A 120 -13.56 0.10 -9.77
CA PRO A 120 -14.45 -1.03 -9.44
C PRO A 120 -15.43 -0.73 -8.30
N VAL A 121 -15.24 0.37 -7.57
CA VAL A 121 -16.12 0.74 -6.46
C VAL A 121 -17.14 1.78 -6.86
N CYS A 122 -16.70 2.87 -7.51
CA CYS A 122 -17.60 4.01 -7.79
C CYS A 122 -17.82 4.29 -9.28
N GLY A 123 -17.10 3.62 -10.17
CA GLY A 123 -17.24 3.80 -11.62
C GLY A 123 -16.53 5.01 -12.21
N LYS A 124 -15.92 5.86 -11.40
CA LYS A 124 -15.15 7.00 -11.92
C LYS A 124 -13.89 6.52 -12.61
N ILE A 125 -13.39 7.28 -13.57
CA ILE A 125 -12.18 6.91 -14.30
C ILE A 125 -10.98 7.03 -13.38
N LEU A 126 -10.19 5.96 -13.31
CA LEU A 126 -8.98 5.92 -12.51
C LEU A 126 -7.90 6.83 -13.11
N CYS A 127 -7.23 7.59 -12.27
CA CYS A 127 -6.17 8.50 -12.67
C CYS A 127 -4.80 7.84 -12.48
N ARG A 128 -3.86 8.26 -13.30
CA ARG A 128 -2.46 7.86 -13.20
C ARG A 128 -1.60 9.08 -12.97
N SER A 129 -0.64 8.97 -12.06
CA SER A 129 0.27 10.05 -11.74
C SER A 129 1.66 9.49 -11.45
N VAL A 130 2.69 10.31 -11.59
CA VAL A 130 4.05 9.92 -11.19
C VAL A 130 4.34 10.54 -9.84
N ILE A 131 4.68 9.69 -8.87
CA ILE A 131 4.95 10.10 -7.50
C ILE A 131 6.29 9.49 -7.08
N GLY A 132 7.27 10.32 -6.76
CA GLY A 132 8.59 9.85 -6.39
C GLY A 132 9.29 9.04 -7.49
N GLY A 133 9.03 9.38 -8.76
CA GLY A 133 9.63 8.70 -9.90
C GLY A 133 8.93 7.39 -10.30
N ARG A 134 7.84 7.02 -9.63
CA ARG A 134 7.10 5.80 -9.94
C ARG A 134 5.65 6.11 -10.27
N SER A 135 5.06 5.34 -11.17
CA SER A 135 3.66 5.53 -11.51
C SER A 135 2.76 5.04 -10.38
N SER A 136 1.66 5.76 -10.18
CA SER A 136 0.65 5.42 -9.19
C SER A 136 -0.73 5.59 -9.82
N VAL A 137 -1.63 4.65 -9.56
CA VAL A 137 -3.01 4.70 -10.05
C VAL A 137 -3.92 4.83 -8.84
N TYR A 138 -4.90 5.72 -8.94
CA TYR A 138 -5.82 5.98 -7.83
C TYR A 138 -7.18 6.44 -8.36
N CYS A 139 -8.20 6.34 -7.51
CA CYS A 139 -9.53 6.87 -7.83
C CYS A 139 -9.69 8.25 -7.22
N PRO A 140 -9.93 9.30 -8.03
CA PRO A 140 -10.05 10.66 -7.48
C PRO A 140 -11.29 10.86 -6.62
N ALA A 141 -12.29 9.98 -6.73
CA ALA A 141 -13.51 10.07 -5.92
C ALA A 141 -13.38 9.30 -4.61
N CYS A 142 -12.82 8.07 -4.65
CA CYS A 142 -12.65 7.25 -3.45
C CYS A 142 -11.48 7.69 -2.59
N GLN A 143 -10.44 8.24 -3.21
CA GLN A 143 -9.19 8.62 -2.53
C GLN A 143 -9.00 10.13 -2.64
N LYS A 144 -9.80 10.89 -1.91
CA LYS A 144 -9.72 12.36 -1.93
C LYS A 144 -8.49 12.86 -1.18
N ILE A 145 -7.89 13.91 -1.71
CA ILE A 145 -6.71 14.51 -1.09
C ILE A 145 -7.07 15.38 0.12
#